data_d510006c1ae5902bcb99c2f2ead5eb5d
#
_entry.id   d510006c1ae5902bcb99c2f2ead5eb5d
#
_cell.length_a   1.000
_cell.length_b   1.000
_cell.length_c   1.000
_cell.angle_alpha   90.00
_cell.angle_beta   90.00
_cell.angle_gamma   90.00
#
_symmetry.space_group_name_H-M   'P 1'
#
loop_
_entity.id
_entity.type
_entity.pdbx_description
1 polymer ?
#
loop_
_entity_poly.entity_id
_entity_poly.type
_entity_poly.pdbx_seq_one_letter_code
_entity_poly.pdbx_strand_id
1 'polypeptide(L)'
;MTSKQRAYLRGLANHLENILHVGKGGVSAMVCKQADDALTARELIQGRVLPTAPESVRTVAETIAASVNAEVVQVIGRVFVLYRRHPEEPKIILPRER
;
A
#
# COMPACT_ATOMS: atom_id res chain seq x y z
N MET A 1 10.98 -0.47 9.25
CA MET A 1 11.52 -0.26 7.88
C MET A 1 12.46 0.95 7.90
N THR A 2 13.64 0.80 7.31
CA THR A 2 14.61 1.89 7.23
C THR A 2 14.31 2.82 6.06
N SER A 3 14.93 4.00 6.06
CA SER A 3 14.81 4.95 4.95
C SER A 3 15.30 4.33 3.64
N LYS A 4 16.37 3.54 3.72
CA LYS A 4 16.94 2.86 2.56
C LYS A 4 15.97 1.83 1.98
N GLN A 5 15.34 1.06 2.84
CA GLN A 5 14.35 0.07 2.43
C GLN A 5 13.11 0.74 1.83
N ARG A 6 12.67 1.83 2.43
CA ARG A 6 11.54 2.60 1.92
C ARG A 6 11.83 3.19 0.54
N ALA A 7 13.03 3.72 0.35
CA ALA A 7 13.44 4.27 -0.95
C ALA A 7 13.47 3.19 -2.02
N TYR A 8 13.95 1.99 -1.68
CA TYR A 8 13.97 0.85 -2.58
C TYR A 8 12.55 0.49 -3.03
N LEU A 9 11.62 0.40 -2.07
CA LEU A 9 10.22 0.08 -2.38
C LEU A 9 9.56 1.16 -3.22
N ARG A 10 9.85 2.43 -2.99
CA ARG A 10 9.34 3.52 -3.83
C ARG A 10 9.80 3.37 -5.27
N GLY A 11 11.05 2.95 -5.46
CA GLY A 11 11.59 2.70 -6.80
C GLY A 11 10.85 1.59 -7.51
N LEU A 12 10.56 0.49 -6.81
CA LEU A 12 9.78 -0.60 -7.38
C LEU A 12 8.36 -0.16 -7.71
N ALA A 13 7.78 0.71 -6.89
CA ALA A 13 6.40 1.17 -7.07
C ALA A 13 6.20 2.00 -8.34
N ASN A 14 7.26 2.58 -8.90
CA ASN A 14 7.17 3.37 -10.13
C ASN A 14 6.61 2.56 -11.31
N HIS A 15 6.67 1.23 -11.22
CA HIS A 15 6.20 0.35 -12.30
C HIS A 15 4.84 -0.29 -12.00
N LEU A 16 4.22 0.07 -10.88
CA LEU A 16 2.95 -0.53 -10.47
C LEU A 16 1.76 0.23 -11.03
N GLU A 17 0.69 -0.52 -11.30
CA GLU A 17 -0.61 0.06 -11.61
C GLU A 17 -1.42 0.22 -10.33
N ASN A 18 -2.40 1.11 -10.36
CA ASN A 18 -3.32 1.27 -9.24
C ASN A 18 -4.31 0.12 -9.24
N ILE A 19 -4.20 -0.77 -8.27
CA ILE A 19 -5.09 -1.93 -8.16
C ILE A 19 -6.19 -1.74 -7.12
N LEU A 20 -6.06 -0.73 -6.26
CA LEU A 20 -7.11 -0.33 -5.33
C LEU A 20 -7.62 1.05 -5.73
N HIS A 21 -8.92 1.22 -5.66
CA HIS A 21 -9.55 2.50 -5.92
C HIS A 21 -10.53 2.79 -4.79
N VAL A 22 -10.29 3.88 -4.06
CA VAL A 22 -11.11 4.26 -2.92
C VAL A 22 -11.89 5.52 -3.30
N GLY A 23 -13.20 5.40 -3.38
CA GLY A 23 -14.06 6.50 -3.80
C GLY A 23 -15.02 6.92 -2.70
N LYS A 24 -16.23 7.25 -3.10
CA LYS A 24 -17.28 7.81 -2.24
C LYS A 24 -17.57 6.97 -1.00
N GLY A 25 -17.46 5.65 -1.11
CA GLY A 25 -17.69 4.75 0.02
C GLY A 25 -16.57 4.73 1.06
N GLY A 26 -15.45 5.37 0.78
CA GLY A 26 -14.32 5.39 1.70
C GLY A 26 -13.68 4.02 1.91
N VAL A 27 -13.02 3.86 3.05
CA VAL A 27 -12.43 2.57 3.41
C VAL A 27 -13.52 1.65 3.92
N SER A 28 -13.81 0.61 3.15
CA SER A 28 -14.83 -0.38 3.49
C SER A 28 -14.19 -1.72 3.79
N ALA A 29 -14.97 -2.66 4.32
CA ALA A 29 -14.50 -4.03 4.55
C ALA A 29 -14.05 -4.68 3.24
N MET A 30 -14.73 -4.38 2.12
CA MET A 30 -14.35 -4.91 0.82
C MET A 30 -13.00 -4.35 0.34
N VAL A 31 -12.76 -3.06 0.52
CA VAL A 31 -11.48 -2.45 0.17
C VAL A 31 -10.36 -3.09 0.98
N CYS A 32 -10.56 -3.29 2.27
CA CYS A 32 -9.57 -3.94 3.13
C CYS A 32 -9.30 -5.37 2.70
N LYS A 33 -10.35 -6.11 2.31
CA LYS A 33 -10.18 -7.46 1.81
C LYS A 33 -9.40 -7.48 0.50
N GLN A 34 -9.70 -6.57 -0.41
CA GLN A 34 -8.97 -6.47 -1.66
C GLN A 34 -7.48 -6.15 -1.41
N ALA A 35 -7.21 -5.26 -0.46
CA ALA A 35 -5.84 -4.94 -0.10
C ALA A 35 -5.12 -6.15 0.50
N ASP A 36 -5.78 -6.88 1.38
CA ASP A 36 -5.21 -8.07 2.00
C ASP A 36 -4.86 -9.13 0.95
N ASP A 37 -5.80 -9.42 0.06
CA ASP A 37 -5.57 -10.39 -1.01
C ASP A 37 -4.43 -9.96 -1.93
N ALA A 38 -4.39 -8.68 -2.30
CA ALA A 38 -3.37 -8.15 -3.19
C ALA A 38 -1.98 -8.17 -2.54
N LEU A 39 -1.90 -7.84 -1.24
CA LEU A 39 -0.64 -7.88 -0.52
C LEU A 39 -0.11 -9.31 -0.37
N THR A 40 -1.01 -10.26 -0.16
CA THR A 40 -0.63 -11.68 -0.12
C THR A 40 -0.03 -12.13 -1.45
N ALA A 41 -0.62 -11.67 -2.56
CA ALA A 41 -0.16 -12.06 -3.89
C ALA A 41 1.09 -11.32 -4.34
N ARG A 42 1.25 -10.06 -3.94
CA ARG A 42 2.24 -9.15 -4.56
C ARG A 42 3.21 -8.49 -3.61
N GLU A 43 2.94 -8.47 -2.31
CA GLU A 43 3.71 -7.81 -1.25
C GLU A 43 3.74 -6.28 -1.35
N LEU A 44 3.83 -5.71 -2.55
CA LEU A 44 3.86 -4.26 -2.80
C LEU A 44 2.72 -3.91 -3.73
N ILE A 45 1.85 -2.99 -3.29
CA ILE A 45 0.68 -2.59 -4.05
C ILE A 45 0.53 -1.09 -4.06
N GLN A 46 -0.15 -0.59 -5.08
CA GLN A 46 -0.44 0.82 -5.23
C GLN A 46 -1.94 1.04 -5.38
N GLY A 47 -2.44 2.05 -4.72
CA GLY A 47 -3.85 2.41 -4.77
C GLY A 47 -4.04 3.89 -5.03
N ARG A 48 -5.25 4.24 -5.45
CA ARG A 48 -5.62 5.62 -5.72
C ARG A 48 -6.87 5.98 -4.94
N VAL A 49 -6.88 7.20 -4.39
CA VAL A 49 -8.03 7.75 -3.69
C VAL A 49 -8.68 8.77 -4.61
N LEU A 50 -9.95 8.55 -4.95
CA LEU A 50 -10.70 9.42 -5.85
C LEU A 50 -11.10 10.71 -5.14
N PRO A 51 -11.33 11.81 -5.88
CA PRO A 51 -11.75 13.07 -5.26
C PRO A 51 -13.05 12.98 -4.46
N THR A 52 -13.87 11.97 -4.76
CA THR A 52 -15.15 11.75 -4.08
C THR A 52 -15.02 11.07 -2.72
N ALA A 53 -13.84 10.58 -2.39
CA ALA A 53 -13.62 9.92 -1.09
C ALA A 53 -13.79 10.91 0.06
N PRO A 54 -14.42 10.47 1.18
CA PRO A 54 -14.66 11.37 2.32
C PRO A 54 -13.41 11.73 3.11
N GLU A 55 -12.34 10.95 2.97
CA GLU A 55 -11.14 11.12 3.78
C GLU A 55 -9.93 11.45 2.91
N SER A 56 -8.88 12.01 3.54
CA SER A 56 -7.63 12.33 2.85
C SER A 56 -6.91 11.06 2.41
N VAL A 57 -6.02 11.19 1.42
CA VAL A 57 -5.23 10.07 0.93
C VAL A 57 -4.42 9.42 2.05
N ARG A 58 -3.80 10.23 2.89
CA ARG A 58 -3.01 9.71 4.02
C ARG A 58 -3.86 8.94 5.00
N THR A 59 -5.03 9.47 5.36
CA THR A 59 -5.93 8.77 6.28
C THR A 59 -6.39 7.44 5.70
N VAL A 60 -6.75 7.42 4.43
CA VAL A 60 -7.15 6.19 3.75
C VAL A 60 -6.02 5.16 3.78
N ALA A 61 -4.81 5.58 3.40
CA ALA A 61 -3.65 4.69 3.37
C ALA A 61 -3.35 4.11 4.76
N GLU A 62 -3.36 4.95 5.79
CA GLU A 62 -3.07 4.51 7.16
C GLU A 62 -4.16 3.60 7.70
N THR A 63 -5.41 3.88 7.39
CA THR A 63 -6.53 3.05 7.84
C THR A 63 -6.47 1.66 7.21
N ILE A 64 -6.22 1.58 5.91
CA ILE A 64 -6.09 0.29 5.23
C ILE A 64 -4.88 -0.47 5.78
N ALA A 65 -3.73 0.20 5.89
CA ALA A 65 -2.50 -0.42 6.37
C ALA A 65 -2.70 -1.02 7.78
N ALA A 66 -3.34 -0.28 8.67
CA ALA A 66 -3.62 -0.76 10.02
C ALA A 66 -4.51 -1.99 10.01
N SER A 67 -5.53 -2.01 9.14
CA SER A 67 -6.50 -3.11 9.09
C SER A 67 -5.90 -4.41 8.55
N VAL A 68 -4.87 -4.32 7.69
CA VAL A 68 -4.26 -5.50 7.06
C VAL A 68 -2.83 -5.74 7.51
N ASN A 69 -2.39 -5.03 8.53
CA ASN A 69 -1.04 -5.17 9.09
C ASN A 69 0.06 -4.90 8.05
N ALA A 70 -0.11 -3.84 7.28
CA ALA A 70 0.85 -3.42 6.27
C ALA A 70 1.50 -2.10 6.66
N GLU A 71 2.52 -1.71 5.92
CA GLU A 71 3.19 -0.43 6.09
C GLU A 71 2.86 0.51 4.94
N VAL A 72 2.70 1.79 5.25
CA VAL A 72 2.55 2.83 4.23
C VAL A 72 3.95 3.21 3.77
N VAL A 73 4.25 2.93 2.51
CA VAL A 73 5.56 3.23 1.93
C VAL A 73 5.63 4.67 1.44
N GLN A 74 4.56 5.13 0.80
CA GLN A 74 4.52 6.46 0.21
C GLN A 74 3.09 6.93 0.05
N VAL A 75 2.90 8.23 0.22
CA VAL A 75 1.67 8.93 -0.15
C VAL A 75 2.10 10.11 -1.00
N ILE A 76 1.65 10.14 -2.26
CA ILE A 76 1.98 11.23 -3.17
C ILE A 76 0.76 11.56 -4.03
N GLY A 77 0.32 12.83 -4.00
CA GLY A 77 -0.89 13.22 -4.69
C GLY A 77 -2.08 12.41 -4.18
N ARG A 78 -2.77 11.73 -5.09
CA ARG A 78 -3.92 10.90 -4.75
C ARG A 78 -3.58 9.40 -4.72
N VAL A 79 -2.29 9.08 -4.71
CA VAL A 79 -1.82 7.71 -4.79
C VAL A 79 -1.11 7.34 -3.49
N PHE A 80 -1.27 6.09 -3.09
CA PHE A 80 -0.55 5.54 -1.93
C PHE A 80 0.03 4.18 -2.27
N VAL A 81 1.11 3.83 -1.57
CA VAL A 81 1.82 2.57 -1.76
C VAL A 81 1.89 1.85 -0.43
N LEU A 82 1.51 0.59 -0.41
CA LEU A 82 1.54 -0.26 0.78
C LEU A 82 2.45 -1.46 0.56
N TYR A 83 3.08 -1.90 1.62
CA TYR A 83 3.96 -3.06 1.61
C TYR A 83 3.68 -3.96 2.79
N ARG A 84 3.67 -5.28 2.53
CA ARG A 84 3.61 -6.31 3.57
C ARG A 84 4.38 -7.52 3.08
N ARG A 85 5.42 -7.91 3.85
CA ARG A 85 6.23 -9.06 3.52
C ARG A 85 5.38 -10.34 3.59
N HIS A 86 5.51 -11.21 2.59
CA HIS A 86 4.86 -12.51 2.63
C HIS A 86 5.50 -13.35 3.74
N PRO A 87 4.72 -13.99 4.63
CA PRO A 87 5.27 -14.68 5.80
C PRO A 87 6.08 -15.92 5.46
N GLU A 88 5.79 -16.56 4.33
CA GLU A 88 6.43 -17.83 3.96
C GLU A 88 7.34 -17.70 2.75
N GLU A 89 6.92 -16.98 1.72
CA GLU A 89 7.64 -16.88 0.44
C GLU A 89 7.84 -15.44 0.00
N PRO A 90 8.68 -14.66 0.72
CA PRO A 90 8.92 -13.29 0.30
C PRO A 90 9.62 -13.25 -1.05
N LYS A 91 9.07 -12.43 -1.96
CA LYS A 91 9.62 -12.26 -3.31
C LYS A 91 10.46 -11.00 -3.43
N ILE A 92 10.11 -9.97 -2.68
CA ILE A 92 10.86 -8.73 -2.66
C ILE A 92 11.95 -8.85 -1.61
N ILE A 93 13.20 -8.71 -2.04
CA ILE A 93 14.35 -8.76 -1.14
C ILE A 93 14.75 -7.33 -0.82
N LEU A 94 14.49 -6.92 0.42
CA LEU A 94 14.84 -5.58 0.86
C LEU A 94 16.35 -5.45 1.09
N PRO A 95 16.92 -4.26 0.83
CA PRO A 95 18.31 -4.02 1.18
C PRO A 95 18.50 -4.11 2.69
N ARG A 96 19.71 -4.49 3.10
CA ARG A 96 20.01 -4.64 4.53
C ARG A 96 19.94 -3.30 5.23
N GLU A 97 19.53 -3.35 6.50
CA GLU A 97 19.55 -2.20 7.38
C GLU A 97 20.99 -1.86 7.77
N ARG A 98 21.44 -0.68 7.37
CA ARG A 98 22.72 -0.12 7.80
C ARG A 98 22.80 1.36 7.51
#